data_03a4a03f84141454320804d84ab15575
#
_entry.id   03a4a03f84141454320804d84ab15575
#
_cell.length_a   1.000
_cell.length_b   1.000
_cell.length_c   1.000
_cell.angle_alpha   90.00
_cell.angle_beta   90.00
_cell.angle_gamma   90.00
#
_symmetry.space_group_name_H-M   'P 1'
#
loop_
_entity.id
_entity.type
_entity.pdbx_description
1 polymer ?
#
loop_
_entity_poly.entity_id
_entity_poly.type
_entity_poly.pdbx_seq_one_letter_code
_entity_poly.pdbx_strand_id
1 'polypeptide(L)'
;YSNNAYEDQRVLELMGLYNKDLKPEQTKSIDAGVSIELFNRVTLETSWYNRRTEQALLDVPIPSSTGYTTLKRNIGILENRGIEFGLKAKVLDTRDWILNLRWNMAYNRNKVIDLYYADKIYASEEALIPDYEVGKSYDMLYGPQSLGINPLTGYPVFLVKDNKEKQASETLTVDDVVALGHSTPPYTGSFGLSLSYKAFDLDVDFYYVHGGIHQFNYSYVRDKDNVNRNAVAGQTERMWFKAGDEGKVYPTPFYTSATAEENLTLYPNSLTVGKSDYLKLSMVSLRYRVDQRFLRKTIPFVKYATF
;
A
#
# COMPACT_ATOMS: atom_id res chain seq x y z
N TYR A 1 17.39 19.73 12.26
CA TYR A 1 18.48 20.65 11.95
C TYR A 1 18.94 20.32 10.54
N SER A 2 18.75 21.25 9.60
CA SER A 2 19.33 21.17 8.28
C SER A 2 20.85 21.42 8.41
N ASN A 3 21.66 20.58 7.75
CA ASN A 3 23.11 20.75 7.70
C ASN A 3 23.56 21.77 6.65
N ASN A 4 22.72 22.75 6.33
CA ASN A 4 23.11 23.85 5.47
C ASN A 4 24.02 24.78 6.26
N ALA A 5 25.33 24.70 5.99
CA ALA A 5 26.30 25.59 6.55
C ALA A 5 26.54 26.77 5.58
N TYR A 6 26.30 27.96 6.04
CA TYR A 6 26.83 29.18 5.40
C TYR A 6 28.12 29.53 6.12
N GLU A 7 29.29 29.48 5.43
CA GLU A 7 30.62 29.76 5.98
C GLU A 7 30.92 28.97 7.28
N ASP A 8 30.71 27.65 7.29
CA ASP A 8 30.92 26.77 8.45
C ASP A 8 30.06 27.09 9.71
N GLN A 9 29.11 28.00 9.63
CA GLN A 9 28.17 28.28 10.72
C GLN A 9 26.91 27.47 10.60
N ARG A 10 26.43 26.88 11.70
CA ARG A 10 25.18 26.18 11.77
C ARG A 10 24.02 27.18 11.64
N VAL A 11 23.23 27.06 10.60
CA VAL A 11 22.03 27.89 10.38
C VAL A 11 20.81 27.17 10.89
N LEU A 12 19.98 27.87 11.65
CA LEU A 12 18.63 27.42 12.02
C LEU A 12 17.68 27.79 10.88
N GLU A 13 17.20 26.78 10.19
CA GLU A 13 16.16 26.95 9.17
C GLU A 13 14.78 26.60 9.77
N LEU A 14 13.82 27.49 9.62
CA LEU A 14 12.43 27.25 10.01
C LEU A 14 11.80 26.29 8.99
N MET A 15 11.52 25.05 9.40
CA MET A 15 11.00 23.99 8.56
C MET A 15 9.47 24.10 8.29
N GLY A 16 8.77 25.04 8.91
CA GLY A 16 7.33 25.20 8.73
C GLY A 16 6.74 26.32 9.59
N LEU A 17 5.53 26.73 9.25
CA LEU A 17 4.76 27.70 10.02
C LEU A 17 4.14 27.04 11.26
N TYR A 18 4.24 27.74 12.38
CA TYR A 18 3.58 27.34 13.61
C TYR A 18 2.10 27.74 13.60
N ASN A 19 1.21 26.82 13.90
CA ASN A 19 -0.21 27.07 14.07
C ASN A 19 -0.59 27.00 15.56
N LYS A 20 -0.99 28.14 16.12
CA LYS A 20 -1.38 28.27 17.54
C LYS A 20 -2.70 27.59 17.86
N ASP A 21 -3.55 27.37 16.86
CA ASP A 21 -4.92 26.89 17.02
C ASP A 21 -5.02 25.37 16.88
N LEU A 22 -3.87 24.68 16.79
CA LEU A 22 -3.87 23.22 16.71
C LEU A 22 -4.46 22.58 17.96
N LYS A 23 -5.38 21.65 17.74
CA LYS A 23 -6.02 20.83 18.77
C LYS A 23 -5.66 19.36 18.57
N PRO A 24 -5.68 18.55 19.63
CA PRO A 24 -5.55 17.12 19.49
C PRO A 24 -6.67 16.52 18.62
N GLU A 25 -6.35 15.53 17.80
CA GLU A 25 -7.34 14.70 17.12
C GLU A 25 -8.19 13.94 18.16
N GLN A 26 -9.47 13.77 17.85
CA GLN A 26 -10.41 13.03 18.70
C GLN A 26 -10.94 11.81 17.94
N THR A 27 -10.65 10.62 18.43
CA THR A 27 -11.17 9.39 17.86
C THR A 27 -12.25 8.78 18.75
N LYS A 28 -13.44 8.59 18.16
CA LYS A 28 -14.54 7.83 18.74
C LYS A 28 -14.52 6.43 18.13
N SER A 29 -14.50 5.40 18.98
CA SER A 29 -14.52 3.99 18.55
C SER A 29 -15.75 3.28 19.08
N ILE A 30 -16.35 2.48 18.21
CA ILE A 30 -17.38 1.49 18.57
C ILE A 30 -16.87 0.16 18.08
N ASP A 31 -16.74 -0.79 18.99
CA ASP A 31 -16.24 -2.12 18.73
C ASP A 31 -17.25 -3.14 19.27
N ALA A 32 -17.58 -4.15 18.48
CA ALA A 32 -18.44 -5.26 18.88
C ALA A 32 -17.84 -6.58 18.37
N GLY A 33 -17.77 -7.57 19.24
CA GLY A 33 -17.18 -8.85 18.90
C GLY A 33 -17.91 -10.02 19.53
N VAL A 34 -17.78 -11.18 18.91
CA VAL A 34 -18.30 -12.44 19.42
C VAL A 34 -17.25 -13.54 19.24
N SER A 35 -17.11 -14.39 20.24
CA SER A 35 -16.30 -15.59 20.18
C SER A 35 -17.20 -16.79 20.51
N ILE A 36 -17.17 -17.81 19.64
CA ILE A 36 -17.98 -19.02 19.76
C ILE A 36 -17.06 -20.21 19.67
N GLU A 37 -17.16 -21.11 20.65
CA GLU A 37 -16.51 -22.40 20.61
C GLU A 37 -17.55 -23.50 20.40
N LEU A 38 -17.34 -24.31 19.36
CA LEU A 38 -18.24 -25.39 18.98
C LEU A 38 -17.54 -26.74 19.14
N PHE A 39 -18.23 -27.67 19.83
CA PHE A 39 -17.80 -29.07 19.98
C PHE A 39 -16.37 -29.25 20.56
N ASN A 40 -15.84 -28.25 21.28
CA ASN A 40 -14.43 -28.19 21.74
C ASN A 40 -13.41 -28.41 20.61
N ARG A 41 -13.80 -28.06 19.36
CA ARG A 41 -12.97 -28.30 18.16
C ARG A 41 -12.87 -27.11 17.24
N VAL A 42 -13.87 -26.26 17.22
CA VAL A 42 -13.92 -25.12 16.32
C VAL A 42 -14.13 -23.85 17.13
N THR A 43 -13.17 -22.93 17.07
CA THR A 43 -13.30 -21.60 17.63
C THR A 43 -13.47 -20.61 16.50
N LEU A 44 -14.54 -19.83 16.56
CA LEU A 44 -14.86 -18.75 15.65
C LEU A 44 -14.85 -17.44 16.42
N GLU A 45 -14.05 -16.50 15.95
CA GLU A 45 -13.94 -15.16 16.51
C GLU A 45 -14.27 -14.16 15.41
N THR A 46 -15.15 -13.21 15.69
CA THR A 46 -15.42 -12.12 14.76
C THR A 46 -15.60 -10.84 15.53
N SER A 47 -15.05 -9.75 15.00
CA SER A 47 -15.24 -8.43 15.53
C SER A 47 -15.54 -7.44 14.40
N TRP A 48 -16.37 -6.49 14.70
CA TRP A 48 -16.68 -5.34 13.86
C TRP A 48 -16.27 -4.08 14.61
N TYR A 49 -15.71 -3.12 13.89
CA TYR A 49 -15.36 -1.83 14.45
C TYR A 49 -15.72 -0.67 13.51
N ASN A 50 -15.99 0.48 14.12
CA ASN A 50 -16.10 1.77 13.45
C ASN A 50 -15.37 2.83 14.28
N ARG A 51 -14.34 3.43 13.71
CA ARG A 51 -13.51 4.48 14.32
C ARG A 51 -13.64 5.74 13.51
N ARG A 52 -14.14 6.80 14.15
CA ARG A 52 -14.32 8.11 13.55
C ARG A 52 -13.38 9.10 14.22
N THR A 53 -12.42 9.63 13.46
CA THR A 53 -11.48 10.64 13.90
C THR A 53 -11.97 12.00 13.44
N GLU A 54 -12.29 12.86 14.37
CA GLU A 54 -12.68 14.25 14.18
C GLU A 54 -11.46 15.16 14.39
N GLN A 55 -11.45 16.34 13.76
CA GLN A 55 -10.34 17.30 13.82
C GLN A 55 -9.02 16.69 13.33
N ALA A 56 -9.06 15.87 12.29
CA ALA A 56 -7.87 15.27 11.70
C ALA A 56 -6.85 16.35 11.31
N LEU A 57 -5.58 16.10 11.62
CA LEU A 57 -4.47 17.00 11.35
C LEU A 57 -3.99 16.77 9.90
N LEU A 58 -4.42 17.62 9.00
CA LEU A 58 -4.04 17.56 7.60
C LEU A 58 -3.20 18.77 7.20
N ASP A 59 -2.33 18.57 6.20
CA ASP A 59 -1.59 19.65 5.58
C ASP A 59 -2.49 20.36 4.57
N VAL A 60 -2.65 21.67 4.72
CA VAL A 60 -3.48 22.54 3.88
C VAL A 60 -2.58 23.48 3.11
N PRO A 61 -2.76 23.62 1.80
CA PRO A 61 -1.99 24.58 1.01
C PRO A 61 -2.25 26.00 1.50
N ILE A 62 -1.19 26.78 1.51
CA ILE A 62 -1.22 28.20 1.84
C ILE A 62 -0.50 28.97 0.74
N PRO A 63 -0.85 30.26 0.53
CA PRO A 63 -0.22 31.09 -0.49
C PRO A 63 1.30 31.08 -0.36
N SER A 64 2.00 30.88 -1.46
CA SER A 64 3.48 30.83 -1.53
C SER A 64 4.16 32.12 -1.06
N SER A 65 3.42 33.24 -1.05
CA SER A 65 3.88 34.51 -0.48
C SER A 65 4.22 34.45 1.00
N THR A 66 3.78 33.40 1.72
CA THR A 66 4.15 33.14 3.13
C THR A 66 5.54 32.53 3.29
N GLY A 67 6.17 32.12 2.19
CA GLY A 67 7.43 31.35 2.19
C GLY A 67 7.29 29.86 2.48
N TYR A 68 6.06 29.36 2.64
CA TYR A 68 5.76 27.95 2.91
C TYR A 68 4.65 27.47 1.97
N THR A 69 4.62 26.17 1.71
CA THR A 69 3.61 25.59 0.81
C THR A 69 2.39 25.07 1.55
N THR A 70 2.57 24.61 2.78
CA THR A 70 1.50 24.00 3.59
C THR A 70 1.51 24.46 5.04
N LEU A 71 0.35 24.39 5.67
CA LEU A 71 0.15 24.61 7.10
C LEU A 71 -0.70 23.49 7.68
N LYS A 72 -0.26 22.88 8.80
CA LYS A 72 -1.08 21.90 9.52
C LYS A 72 -2.30 22.57 10.16
N ARG A 73 -3.48 21.99 9.88
CA ARG A 73 -4.76 22.41 10.46
C ARG A 73 -5.60 21.22 10.90
N ASN A 74 -6.43 21.44 11.92
CA ASN A 74 -7.45 20.48 12.30
C ASN A 74 -8.64 20.58 11.34
N ILE A 75 -8.54 19.92 10.21
CA ILE A 75 -9.61 19.90 9.23
C ILE A 75 -9.91 18.46 8.85
N GLY A 76 -11.20 18.16 8.82
CA GLY A 76 -11.67 16.91 8.30
C GLY A 76 -12.07 15.88 9.36
N ILE A 77 -12.84 14.96 8.85
CA ILE A 77 -13.34 13.79 9.56
C ILE A 77 -12.95 12.57 8.75
N LEU A 78 -12.24 11.66 9.40
CA LEU A 78 -11.83 10.38 8.82
C LEU A 78 -12.61 9.24 9.48
N GLU A 79 -13.03 8.27 8.70
CA GLU A 79 -13.68 7.05 9.18
C GLU A 79 -12.86 5.82 8.77
N ASN A 80 -12.63 4.92 9.73
CA ASN A 80 -12.12 3.58 9.51
C ASN A 80 -13.13 2.58 10.06
N ARG A 81 -13.63 1.70 9.20
CA ARG A 81 -14.54 0.62 9.59
C ARG A 81 -14.09 -0.70 9.03
N GLY A 82 -14.31 -1.76 9.77
CA GLY A 82 -13.87 -3.06 9.34
C GLY A 82 -14.48 -4.21 10.08
N ILE A 83 -14.13 -5.40 9.60
CA ILE A 83 -14.49 -6.66 10.20
C ILE A 83 -13.23 -7.51 10.28
N GLU A 84 -13.03 -8.13 11.43
CA GLU A 84 -11.98 -9.11 11.65
C GLU A 84 -12.63 -10.47 11.89
N PHE A 85 -12.01 -11.50 11.35
CA PHE A 85 -12.50 -12.87 11.43
C PHE A 85 -11.34 -13.80 11.77
N GLY A 86 -11.54 -14.70 12.72
CA GLY A 86 -10.60 -15.73 13.11
C GLY A 86 -11.29 -17.09 13.20
N LEU A 87 -10.68 -18.09 12.61
CA LEU A 87 -11.11 -19.49 12.66
C LEU A 87 -9.95 -20.36 13.10
N LYS A 88 -10.19 -21.18 14.13
CA LYS A 88 -9.30 -22.27 14.55
C LYS A 88 -10.12 -23.54 14.55
N ALA A 89 -9.64 -24.59 13.88
CA ALA A 89 -10.35 -25.84 13.79
C ALA A 89 -9.40 -27.03 14.04
N LYS A 90 -9.74 -27.86 15.03
CA LYS A 90 -9.11 -29.15 15.25
C LYS A 90 -9.83 -30.19 14.37
N VAL A 91 -9.32 -30.41 13.15
CA VAL A 91 -9.95 -31.25 12.13
C VAL A 91 -9.76 -32.74 12.45
N LEU A 92 -8.55 -33.13 12.85
CA LEU A 92 -8.21 -34.46 13.29
C LEU A 92 -7.66 -34.43 14.74
N ASP A 93 -8.14 -35.34 15.53
CA ASP A 93 -7.65 -35.56 16.91
C ASP A 93 -7.73 -37.06 17.23
N THR A 94 -6.70 -37.75 16.83
CA THR A 94 -6.54 -39.19 17.05
C THR A 94 -5.27 -39.44 17.82
N ARG A 95 -5.03 -40.69 18.20
CA ARG A 95 -3.81 -41.09 18.96
C ARG A 95 -2.52 -40.70 18.22
N ASP A 96 -2.48 -40.88 16.90
CA ASP A 96 -1.28 -40.71 16.09
C ASP A 96 -1.29 -39.44 15.24
N TRP A 97 -2.46 -38.86 14.96
CA TRP A 97 -2.63 -37.69 14.09
C TRP A 97 -3.40 -36.59 14.78
N ILE A 98 -2.85 -35.40 14.78
CA ILE A 98 -3.53 -34.17 15.18
C ILE A 98 -3.38 -33.15 14.04
N LEU A 99 -4.50 -32.67 13.50
CA LEU A 99 -4.50 -31.63 12.47
C LEU A 99 -5.31 -30.45 12.96
N ASN A 100 -4.64 -29.30 13.06
CA ASN A 100 -5.26 -28.02 13.34
C ASN A 100 -5.15 -27.10 12.11
N LEU A 101 -6.24 -26.44 11.77
CA LEU A 101 -6.28 -25.38 10.75
C LEU A 101 -6.48 -24.03 11.43
N ARG A 102 -5.87 -23.01 10.88
CA ARG A 102 -6.00 -21.61 11.31
C ARG A 102 -6.30 -20.74 10.10
N TRP A 103 -7.23 -19.83 10.25
CA TRP A 103 -7.48 -18.79 9.25
C TRP A 103 -7.86 -17.48 9.95
N ASN A 104 -7.22 -16.39 9.54
CA ASN A 104 -7.54 -15.05 10.00
C ASN A 104 -7.72 -14.14 8.78
N MET A 105 -8.67 -13.24 8.86
CA MET A 105 -8.94 -12.25 7.83
C MET A 105 -9.31 -10.93 8.51
N ALA A 106 -8.76 -9.83 8.01
CA ALA A 106 -9.18 -8.49 8.34
C ALA A 106 -9.63 -7.78 7.05
N TYR A 107 -10.79 -7.18 7.10
CA TYR A 107 -11.27 -6.23 6.09
C TYR A 107 -11.33 -4.85 6.72
N ASN A 108 -10.63 -3.88 6.15
CA ASN A 108 -10.67 -2.48 6.58
C ASN A 108 -10.99 -1.57 5.40
N ARG A 109 -11.85 -0.59 5.63
CA ARG A 109 -12.14 0.48 4.69
C ARG A 109 -11.99 1.81 5.41
N ASN A 110 -11.13 2.66 4.88
CA ASN A 110 -11.02 4.04 5.31
C ASN A 110 -11.78 4.97 4.35
N LYS A 111 -12.20 6.13 4.85
CA LYS A 111 -12.94 7.12 4.08
C LYS A 111 -12.75 8.50 4.68
N VAL A 112 -12.52 9.49 3.82
CA VAL A 112 -12.66 10.91 4.17
C VAL A 112 -14.14 11.24 4.17
N ILE A 113 -14.68 11.62 5.32
CA ILE A 113 -16.10 11.93 5.48
C ILE A 113 -16.39 13.39 5.20
N ASP A 114 -15.50 14.29 5.65
CA ASP A 114 -15.67 15.72 5.55
C ASP A 114 -14.29 16.40 5.61
N LEU A 115 -14.12 17.50 4.90
CA LEU A 115 -12.92 18.35 4.92
C LEU A 115 -13.23 19.78 5.37
N TYR A 116 -14.42 20.03 5.91
CA TYR A 116 -15.00 21.26 6.45
C TYR A 116 -15.13 22.42 5.47
N TYR A 117 -14.15 22.66 4.60
CA TYR A 117 -14.11 23.86 3.76
C TYR A 117 -14.11 23.58 2.26
N ALA A 118 -13.87 22.34 1.86
CA ALA A 118 -13.76 21.95 0.45
C ALA A 118 -14.06 20.47 0.26
N ASP A 119 -14.49 20.08 -0.93
CA ASP A 119 -14.66 18.67 -1.29
C ASP A 119 -13.31 18.00 -1.62
N LYS A 120 -12.30 18.78 -1.97
CA LYS A 120 -10.95 18.32 -2.32
C LYS A 120 -9.90 19.26 -1.76
N ILE A 121 -8.78 18.72 -1.32
CA ILE A 121 -7.58 19.46 -0.93
C ILE A 121 -6.45 19.05 -1.85
N TYR A 122 -5.71 20.04 -2.36
CA TYR A 122 -4.54 19.87 -3.23
C TYR A 122 -3.29 20.34 -2.49
N ALA A 123 -2.11 19.81 -2.81
CA ALA A 123 -0.84 20.23 -2.22
C ALA A 123 -0.45 21.67 -2.55
N SER A 124 -0.90 22.19 -3.71
CA SER A 124 -0.73 23.57 -4.17
C SER A 124 -1.84 23.97 -5.13
N GLU A 125 -1.92 25.26 -5.46
CA GLU A 125 -2.89 25.76 -6.47
C GLU A 125 -2.63 25.21 -7.88
N GLU A 126 -1.41 24.79 -8.16
CA GLU A 126 -0.98 24.24 -9.45
C GLU A 126 -1.06 22.69 -9.48
N ALA A 127 -1.34 22.04 -8.35
CA ALA A 127 -1.40 20.59 -8.27
C ALA A 127 -2.61 20.04 -9.03
N LEU A 128 -2.38 19.07 -9.91
CA LEU A 128 -3.43 18.39 -10.66
C LEU A 128 -4.11 17.29 -9.84
N ILE A 129 -3.38 16.71 -8.87
CA ILE A 129 -3.80 15.57 -8.07
C ILE A 129 -4.24 16.06 -6.70
N PRO A 130 -5.47 15.71 -6.25
CA PRO A 130 -5.88 16.00 -4.88
C PRO A 130 -5.15 15.08 -3.89
N ASP A 131 -4.72 15.66 -2.76
CA ASP A 131 -4.22 14.90 -1.63
C ASP A 131 -5.38 14.17 -0.92
N TYR A 132 -6.51 14.87 -0.78
CA TYR A 132 -7.70 14.33 -0.12
C TYR A 132 -8.97 14.72 -0.88
N GLU A 133 -9.93 13.78 -0.94
CA GLU A 133 -11.25 13.99 -1.53
C GLU A 133 -12.34 13.37 -0.65
N VAL A 134 -13.38 14.12 -0.36
CA VAL A 134 -14.55 13.65 0.38
C VAL A 134 -15.17 12.44 -0.31
N GLY A 135 -15.44 11.43 0.47
CA GLY A 135 -16.02 10.19 -0.04
C GLY A 135 -15.02 9.13 -0.52
N LYS A 136 -13.75 9.51 -0.68
CA LYS A 136 -12.66 8.60 -1.09
C LYS A 136 -11.84 8.13 0.10
N SER A 137 -10.95 7.18 -0.15
CA SER A 137 -9.93 6.76 0.82
C SER A 137 -8.93 7.90 1.05
N TYR A 138 -8.42 8.07 2.26
CA TYR A 138 -7.40 9.09 2.54
C TYR A 138 -6.07 8.81 1.85
N ASP A 139 -5.84 7.59 1.42
CA ASP A 139 -4.65 7.11 0.70
C ASP A 139 -4.96 6.76 -0.77
N MET A 140 -5.97 7.44 -1.33
CA MET A 140 -6.35 7.28 -2.73
C MET A 140 -5.23 7.79 -3.64
N LEU A 141 -4.86 6.98 -4.60
CA LEU A 141 -3.98 7.40 -5.68
C LEU A 141 -4.81 7.92 -6.85
N TYR A 142 -4.42 9.06 -7.35
CA TYR A 142 -5.06 9.73 -8.48
C TYR A 142 -4.08 9.85 -9.63
N GLY A 143 -4.58 9.87 -10.84
CA GLY A 143 -3.77 10.07 -12.03
C GLY A 143 -4.57 9.89 -13.30
N PRO A 144 -3.99 10.19 -14.47
CA PRO A 144 -4.66 9.97 -15.74
C PRO A 144 -4.81 8.47 -16.04
N GLN A 145 -5.93 8.10 -16.63
CA GLN A 145 -6.18 6.75 -17.09
C GLN A 145 -5.47 6.52 -18.44
N SER A 146 -4.49 5.63 -18.49
CA SER A 146 -3.79 5.31 -19.73
C SER A 146 -4.58 4.35 -20.61
N LEU A 147 -4.56 4.63 -21.90
CA LEU A 147 -5.04 3.76 -22.97
C LEU A 147 -3.92 2.90 -23.60
N GLY A 148 -2.69 3.06 -23.11
CA GLY A 148 -1.52 2.39 -23.65
C GLY A 148 -0.51 3.37 -24.23
N ILE A 149 0.30 2.90 -25.17
CA ILE A 149 1.37 3.67 -25.79
C ILE A 149 1.04 3.89 -27.27
N ASN A 150 1.17 5.12 -27.74
CA ASN A 150 1.03 5.44 -29.16
C ASN A 150 2.16 4.73 -29.96
N PRO A 151 1.85 3.84 -30.89
CA PRO A 151 2.85 3.04 -31.60
C PRO A 151 3.75 3.88 -32.52
N LEU A 152 3.32 5.09 -32.90
CA LEU A 152 4.11 5.97 -33.76
C LEU A 152 5.09 6.85 -32.98
N THR A 153 4.69 7.32 -31.79
CA THR A 153 5.47 8.30 -31.03
C THR A 153 6.16 7.69 -29.78
N GLY A 154 5.68 6.53 -29.30
CA GLY A 154 6.14 5.92 -28.06
C GLY A 154 5.68 6.62 -26.79
N TYR A 155 4.83 7.65 -26.89
CA TYR A 155 4.26 8.35 -25.74
C TYR A 155 2.99 7.65 -25.24
N PRO A 156 2.75 7.62 -23.92
CA PRO A 156 1.48 7.21 -23.38
C PRO A 156 0.34 8.07 -23.89
N VAL A 157 -0.80 7.43 -24.11
CA VAL A 157 -2.07 8.07 -24.43
C VAL A 157 -2.98 7.95 -23.23
N PHE A 158 -3.60 9.06 -22.83
CA PHE A 158 -4.48 9.12 -21.68
C PHE A 158 -5.92 9.38 -22.12
N LEU A 159 -6.84 8.65 -21.49
CA LEU A 159 -8.27 8.96 -21.58
C LEU A 159 -8.54 10.16 -20.68
N VAL A 160 -9.09 11.20 -21.26
CA VAL A 160 -9.42 12.45 -20.56
C VAL A 160 -10.92 12.70 -20.56
N LYS A 161 -11.34 13.82 -19.99
CA LYS A 161 -12.74 14.24 -19.92
C LYS A 161 -13.42 14.12 -21.28
N ASP A 162 -14.70 13.77 -21.28
CA ASP A 162 -15.56 13.58 -22.47
C ASP A 162 -15.11 12.44 -23.40
N ASN A 163 -14.42 11.44 -22.87
CA ASN A 163 -13.86 10.30 -23.63
C ASN A 163 -12.92 10.73 -24.76
N LYS A 164 -12.24 11.84 -24.60
CA LYS A 164 -11.18 12.29 -25.53
C LYS A 164 -9.86 11.64 -25.16
N GLU A 165 -8.91 11.70 -26.08
CA GLU A 165 -7.55 11.20 -25.90
C GLU A 165 -6.56 12.37 -25.90
N LYS A 166 -5.60 12.32 -24.99
CA LYS A 166 -4.42 13.19 -24.97
C LYS A 166 -3.16 12.37 -24.93
N GLN A 167 -2.13 12.79 -25.63
CA GLN A 167 -0.79 12.21 -25.47
C GLN A 167 -0.10 12.81 -24.24
N ALA A 168 0.87 12.10 -23.69
CA ALA A 168 1.66 12.59 -22.54
C ALA A 168 2.40 13.92 -22.83
N SER A 169 2.61 14.26 -24.12
CA SER A 169 3.19 15.54 -24.53
C SER A 169 2.23 16.73 -24.47
N GLU A 170 0.95 16.49 -24.18
CA GLU A 170 -0.08 17.54 -24.08
C GLU A 170 -0.33 17.89 -22.62
N THR A 171 -0.72 19.13 -22.37
CA THR A 171 -1.02 19.62 -21.00
C THR A 171 -2.25 18.92 -20.43
N LEU A 172 -2.08 18.29 -19.28
CA LEU A 172 -3.17 17.71 -18.49
C LEU A 172 -3.79 18.78 -17.58
N THR A 173 -5.04 18.57 -17.23
CA THR A 173 -5.82 19.41 -16.32
C THR A 173 -6.37 18.56 -15.17
N VAL A 174 -6.89 19.22 -14.13
CA VAL A 174 -7.54 18.53 -12.99
C VAL A 174 -8.70 17.62 -13.40
N ASP A 175 -9.37 17.96 -14.51
CA ASP A 175 -10.47 17.16 -15.05
C ASP A 175 -10.00 15.87 -15.76
N ASP A 176 -8.73 15.78 -16.11
CA ASP A 176 -8.13 14.61 -16.77
C ASP A 176 -7.65 13.55 -15.77
N VAL A 177 -7.78 13.83 -14.47
CA VAL A 177 -7.31 12.97 -13.38
C VAL A 177 -8.48 12.21 -12.76
N VAL A 178 -8.31 10.90 -12.59
CA VAL A 178 -9.30 10.01 -11.97
C VAL A 178 -8.71 9.27 -10.77
N ALA A 179 -9.59 8.77 -9.89
CA ALA A 179 -9.17 7.90 -8.80
C ALA A 179 -8.78 6.53 -9.35
N LEU A 180 -7.51 6.15 -9.21
CA LEU A 180 -6.97 4.89 -9.71
C LEU A 180 -7.19 3.74 -8.73
N GLY A 181 -7.20 4.03 -7.43
CA GLY A 181 -7.37 3.06 -6.34
C GLY A 181 -6.68 3.54 -5.06
N HIS A 182 -6.82 2.77 -4.00
CA HIS A 182 -6.20 3.08 -2.70
C HIS A 182 -4.94 2.23 -2.47
N SER A 183 -3.95 2.80 -1.79
CA SER A 183 -2.67 2.13 -1.55
C SER A 183 -2.74 1.08 -0.44
N THR A 184 -3.55 1.32 0.60
CA THR A 184 -3.74 0.35 1.68
C THR A 184 -4.67 -0.78 1.24
N PRO A 185 -4.20 -2.04 1.23
CA PRO A 185 -5.04 -3.18 0.87
C PRO A 185 -6.20 -3.35 1.86
N PRO A 186 -7.46 -3.47 1.39
CA PRO A 186 -8.60 -3.65 2.27
C PRO A 186 -8.67 -5.04 2.89
N TYR A 187 -8.11 -6.06 2.25
CA TYR A 187 -8.11 -7.42 2.75
C TYR A 187 -6.69 -7.86 3.09
N THR A 188 -6.50 -8.27 4.35
CA THR A 188 -5.26 -8.89 4.81
C THR A 188 -5.59 -10.10 5.66
N GLY A 189 -4.73 -11.09 5.66
CA GLY A 189 -4.98 -12.25 6.49
C GLY A 189 -3.89 -13.31 6.40
N SER A 190 -4.12 -14.38 7.15
CA SER A 190 -3.25 -15.53 7.17
C SER A 190 -4.05 -16.82 7.25
N PHE A 191 -3.50 -17.88 6.70
CA PHE A 191 -4.01 -19.22 6.92
C PHE A 191 -2.83 -20.19 7.09
N GLY A 192 -3.07 -21.22 7.87
CA GLY A 192 -2.03 -22.19 8.14
C GLY A 192 -2.57 -23.47 8.70
N LEU A 193 -1.68 -24.43 8.78
CA LEU A 193 -1.95 -25.74 9.38
C LEU A 193 -0.83 -26.14 10.33
N SER A 194 -1.22 -26.90 11.37
CA SER A 194 -0.29 -27.65 12.21
C SER A 194 -0.69 -29.12 12.14
N LEU A 195 0.23 -29.96 11.68
CA LEU A 195 0.06 -31.40 11.57
C LEU A 195 1.05 -32.10 12.48
N SER A 196 0.54 -32.81 13.47
CA SER A 196 1.35 -33.74 14.28
C SER A 196 1.09 -35.18 13.87
N TYR A 197 2.15 -35.89 13.56
CA TYR A 197 2.11 -37.33 13.33
C TYR A 197 3.16 -38.03 14.20
N LYS A 198 2.71 -38.75 15.25
CA LYS A 198 3.58 -39.40 16.23
C LYS A 198 4.62 -38.43 16.82
N ALA A 199 5.87 -38.55 16.39
CA ALA A 199 6.98 -37.73 16.86
C ALA A 199 7.29 -36.53 15.97
N PHE A 200 6.61 -36.39 14.84
CA PHE A 200 6.81 -35.28 13.88
C PHE A 200 5.74 -34.22 14.02
N ASP A 201 6.14 -32.97 14.01
CA ASP A 201 5.24 -31.80 13.96
C ASP A 201 5.63 -30.94 12.75
N LEU A 202 4.66 -30.69 11.88
CA LEU A 202 4.79 -29.81 10.71
C LEU A 202 3.87 -28.62 10.92
N ASP A 203 4.45 -27.41 10.86
CA ASP A 203 3.72 -26.16 10.85
C ASP A 203 3.96 -25.43 9.52
N VAL A 204 2.89 -24.96 8.88
CA VAL A 204 2.96 -24.18 7.63
C VAL A 204 2.01 -23.00 7.76
N ASP A 205 2.51 -21.78 7.51
CA ASP A 205 1.71 -20.56 7.54
C ASP A 205 1.93 -19.73 6.29
N PHE A 206 0.81 -19.23 5.76
CA PHE A 206 0.75 -18.29 4.64
C PHE A 206 0.15 -16.97 5.11
N TYR A 207 0.63 -15.91 4.52
CA TYR A 207 0.07 -14.56 4.65
C TYR A 207 -0.37 -14.04 3.29
N TYR A 208 -1.53 -13.38 3.23
CA TYR A 208 -2.06 -12.83 1.99
C TYR A 208 -2.51 -11.38 2.16
N VAL A 209 -2.41 -10.65 1.06
CA VAL A 209 -2.85 -9.27 0.92
C VAL A 209 -3.60 -9.14 -0.39
N HIS A 210 -4.74 -8.44 -0.39
CA HIS A 210 -5.56 -8.29 -1.60
C HIS A 210 -6.27 -6.95 -1.66
N GLY A 211 -6.36 -6.37 -2.87
CA GLY A 211 -7.19 -5.24 -3.23
C GLY A 211 -6.52 -3.87 -3.10
N GLY A 212 -5.24 -3.79 -2.71
CA GLY A 212 -4.47 -2.57 -2.76
C GLY A 212 -3.80 -2.34 -4.12
N ILE A 213 -3.38 -1.11 -4.36
CA ILE A 213 -2.53 -0.75 -5.50
C ILE A 213 -1.24 -0.12 -5.02
N HIS A 214 -0.20 -0.25 -5.81
CA HIS A 214 1.09 0.34 -5.56
C HIS A 214 1.58 1.06 -6.79
N GLN A 215 2.15 2.25 -6.59
CA GLN A 215 2.84 2.96 -7.65
C GLN A 215 4.24 2.38 -7.82
N PHE A 216 4.52 1.86 -9.01
CA PHE A 216 5.85 1.44 -9.37
C PHE A 216 6.65 2.68 -9.77
N ASN A 217 7.76 2.89 -9.11
CA ASN A 217 8.64 3.99 -9.46
C ASN A 217 9.36 3.66 -10.78
N TYR A 218 8.94 4.31 -11.88
CA TYR A 218 9.60 4.23 -13.20
C TYR A 218 10.91 5.04 -13.28
N SER A 219 11.46 5.48 -12.16
CA SER A 219 12.80 6.11 -12.16
C SER A 219 13.90 5.21 -12.76
N TYR A 220 13.50 4.01 -13.18
CA TYR A 220 14.30 3.12 -14.02
C TYR A 220 14.09 3.33 -15.53
N VAL A 221 13.11 4.12 -15.96
CA VAL A 221 13.06 4.63 -17.32
C VAL A 221 14.25 5.57 -17.45
N ARG A 222 15.10 5.32 -18.42
CA ARG A 222 16.27 6.15 -18.70
C ARG A 222 15.78 7.57 -19.02
N ASP A 223 15.87 8.45 -18.05
CA ASP A 223 15.87 9.87 -18.31
C ASP A 223 17.32 10.33 -18.57
N LYS A 224 17.48 11.57 -19.00
CA LYS A 224 18.80 12.17 -19.24
C LYS A 224 19.72 12.11 -18.01
N ASP A 225 19.15 12.07 -16.80
CA ASP A 225 19.87 12.10 -15.53
C ASP A 225 20.23 10.68 -15.02
N ASN A 226 19.55 9.65 -15.54
CA ASN A 226 19.71 8.25 -15.15
C ASN A 226 20.39 7.36 -16.22
N VAL A 227 21.02 7.94 -17.23
CA VAL A 227 21.70 7.20 -18.33
C VAL A 227 22.79 6.22 -17.85
N ASN A 228 23.32 6.42 -16.65
CA ASN A 228 24.37 5.59 -16.04
C ASN A 228 23.84 4.40 -15.24
N ARG A 229 22.53 4.22 -15.16
CA ARG A 229 21.93 3.08 -14.46
C ARG A 229 21.64 1.94 -15.42
N ASN A 230 21.87 0.72 -14.97
CA ASN A 230 21.47 -0.48 -15.73
C ASN A 230 19.96 -0.57 -15.80
N ALA A 231 19.42 -1.00 -16.94
CA ALA A 231 18.01 -1.33 -17.07
C ALA A 231 17.66 -2.55 -16.21
N VAL A 232 16.44 -2.58 -15.69
CA VAL A 232 15.90 -3.76 -15.02
C VAL A 232 15.71 -4.87 -16.03
N ALA A 233 15.95 -6.13 -15.63
CA ALA A 233 15.76 -7.29 -16.50
C ALA A 233 14.36 -7.31 -17.12
N GLY A 234 14.29 -7.51 -18.44
CA GLY A 234 13.05 -7.50 -19.22
C GLY A 234 12.50 -6.10 -19.53
N GLN A 235 13.08 -5.03 -19.00
CA GLN A 235 12.59 -3.66 -19.27
C GLN A 235 12.82 -3.27 -20.72
N THR A 236 14.03 -3.46 -21.24
CA THR A 236 14.38 -3.13 -22.64
C THR A 236 13.57 -3.89 -23.66
N GLU A 237 13.23 -5.14 -23.39
CA GLU A 237 12.42 -5.97 -24.30
C GLU A 237 10.97 -5.46 -24.41
N ARG A 238 10.47 -4.79 -23.36
CA ARG A 238 9.09 -4.31 -23.21
C ARG A 238 8.95 -2.80 -23.47
N MET A 239 10.05 -2.12 -23.77
CA MET A 239 10.12 -0.69 -24.03
C MET A 239 9.94 -0.39 -25.52
N TRP A 240 9.27 0.70 -25.82
CA TRP A 240 9.13 1.19 -27.17
C TRP A 240 10.41 1.91 -27.63
N PHE A 241 10.97 1.58 -28.78
CA PHE A 241 12.16 2.21 -29.35
C PHE A 241 11.95 2.80 -30.75
N LYS A 242 10.98 2.29 -31.49
CA LYS A 242 10.73 2.72 -32.89
C LYS A 242 9.26 2.54 -33.27
N ALA A 243 8.85 3.28 -34.29
CA ALA A 243 7.53 3.11 -34.89
C ALA A 243 7.31 1.64 -35.32
N GLY A 244 6.17 1.10 -34.93
CA GLY A 244 5.81 -0.31 -35.12
C GLY A 244 6.14 -1.23 -33.92
N ASP A 245 6.72 -0.70 -32.85
CA ASP A 245 6.85 -1.42 -31.56
C ASP A 245 5.50 -1.43 -30.83
N GLU A 246 4.50 -2.03 -31.47
CA GLU A 246 3.16 -2.17 -30.92
C GLU A 246 3.13 -3.16 -29.76
N GLY A 247 2.22 -2.94 -28.79
CA GLY A 247 2.06 -3.82 -27.65
C GLY A 247 3.16 -3.72 -26.58
N LYS A 248 4.09 -2.77 -26.72
CA LYS A 248 5.05 -2.47 -25.66
C LYS A 248 4.34 -1.81 -24.46
N VAL A 249 4.82 -2.12 -23.26
CA VAL A 249 4.21 -1.67 -22.00
C VAL A 249 4.88 -0.41 -21.47
N TYR A 250 6.18 -0.24 -21.77
CA TYR A 250 6.94 0.90 -21.33
C TYR A 250 7.08 1.93 -22.45
N PRO A 251 6.91 3.23 -22.14
CA PRO A 251 7.05 4.29 -23.11
C PRO A 251 8.49 4.41 -23.64
N THR A 252 8.68 5.30 -24.60
CA THR A 252 10.01 5.63 -25.09
C THR A 252 10.92 6.13 -23.96
N PRO A 253 12.20 5.72 -23.93
CA PRO A 253 13.16 6.27 -22.95
C PRO A 253 13.63 7.69 -23.32
N PHE A 254 13.28 8.18 -24.50
CA PHE A 254 13.74 9.46 -25.03
C PHE A 254 12.59 10.44 -25.15
N TYR A 255 12.48 11.32 -24.18
CA TYR A 255 11.48 12.40 -24.21
C TYR A 255 12.06 13.63 -24.89
N THR A 256 11.36 14.09 -25.91
CA THR A 256 11.69 15.36 -26.60
C THR A 256 10.88 16.53 -26.06
N SER A 257 9.87 16.24 -25.22
CA SER A 257 8.96 17.23 -24.62
C SER A 257 9.12 17.22 -23.10
N ALA A 258 9.38 18.39 -22.50
CA ALA A 258 9.39 18.57 -21.05
C ALA A 258 8.05 18.21 -20.41
N THR A 259 6.93 18.55 -21.08
CA THR A 259 5.58 18.20 -20.62
C THR A 259 5.36 16.68 -20.55
N ALA A 260 5.90 15.92 -21.52
CA ALA A 260 5.80 14.47 -21.50
C ALA A 260 6.60 13.86 -20.34
N GLU A 261 7.80 14.39 -20.09
CA GLU A 261 8.63 13.98 -18.96
C GLU A 261 7.91 14.25 -17.63
N GLU A 262 7.34 15.43 -17.46
CA GLU A 262 6.59 15.85 -16.29
C GLU A 262 5.36 14.95 -16.07
N ASN A 263 4.51 14.77 -17.06
CA ASN A 263 3.30 13.95 -16.96
C ASN A 263 3.57 12.48 -16.65
N LEU A 264 4.77 11.98 -16.93
CA LEU A 264 5.14 10.59 -16.66
C LEU A 264 5.87 10.40 -15.34
N THR A 265 6.64 11.39 -14.91
CA THR A 265 7.49 11.28 -13.73
C THR A 265 6.83 11.81 -12.47
N LEU A 266 6.04 12.87 -12.57
CA LEU A 266 5.44 13.54 -11.40
C LEU A 266 4.13 12.91 -10.95
N TYR A 267 3.35 12.33 -11.89
CA TYR A 267 2.01 11.85 -11.55
C TYR A 267 1.90 10.34 -11.65
N PRO A 268 1.27 9.66 -10.65
CA PRO A 268 0.77 8.32 -10.84
C PRO A 268 -0.14 8.27 -12.07
N ASN A 269 -0.06 7.20 -12.82
CA ASN A 269 -0.99 6.93 -13.92
C ASN A 269 -1.25 5.43 -13.99
N SER A 270 -2.27 4.99 -14.72
CA SER A 270 -2.65 3.58 -14.73
C SER A 270 -1.60 2.64 -15.33
N LEU A 271 -0.56 3.15 -16.02
CA LEU A 271 0.61 2.36 -16.44
C LEU A 271 1.60 2.15 -15.31
N THR A 272 1.72 3.14 -14.41
CA THR A 272 2.70 3.15 -13.32
C THR A 272 2.14 2.57 -12.04
N VAL A 273 0.85 2.22 -12.03
CA VAL A 273 0.16 1.65 -10.89
C VAL A 273 -0.20 0.20 -11.17
N GLY A 274 0.05 -0.67 -10.22
CA GLY A 274 -0.30 -2.08 -10.29
C GLY A 274 -0.87 -2.61 -8.99
N LYS A 275 -1.47 -3.79 -9.04
CA LYS A 275 -1.99 -4.46 -7.85
C LYS A 275 -0.87 -4.81 -6.89
N SER A 276 -1.10 -4.61 -5.60
CA SER A 276 -0.21 -5.03 -4.51
C SER A 276 -0.58 -6.39 -3.92
N ASP A 277 -1.38 -7.17 -4.63
CA ASP A 277 -1.84 -8.49 -4.20
C ASP A 277 -0.69 -9.47 -4.13
N TYR A 278 -0.60 -10.20 -3.04
CA TYR A 278 0.38 -11.28 -2.92
C TYR A 278 -0.05 -12.36 -1.93
N LEU A 279 0.51 -13.55 -2.13
CA LEU A 279 0.49 -14.67 -1.20
C LEU A 279 1.93 -15.02 -0.84
N LYS A 280 2.24 -14.98 0.45
CA LYS A 280 3.59 -15.24 0.97
C LYS A 280 3.56 -16.48 1.85
N LEU A 281 4.44 -17.45 1.59
CA LEU A 281 4.77 -18.48 2.54
C LEU A 281 5.59 -17.86 3.67
N SER A 282 5.00 -17.74 4.86
CA SER A 282 5.60 -17.05 6.01
C SER A 282 6.46 -17.96 6.85
N MET A 283 6.02 -19.21 7.01
CA MET A 283 6.71 -20.18 7.84
C MET A 283 6.50 -21.59 7.34
N VAL A 284 7.58 -22.38 7.34
CA VAL A 284 7.55 -23.84 7.31
C VAL A 284 8.47 -24.31 8.42
N SER A 285 7.95 -25.11 9.33
CA SER A 285 8.72 -25.69 10.43
C SER A 285 8.42 -27.17 10.53
N LEU A 286 9.45 -27.97 10.48
CA LEU A 286 9.37 -29.40 10.74
C LEU A 286 10.16 -29.71 12.01
N ARG A 287 9.50 -30.31 13.01
CA ARG A 287 10.10 -30.67 14.26
C ARG A 287 10.00 -32.18 14.50
N TYR A 288 11.05 -32.76 15.03
CA TYR A 288 11.09 -34.14 15.46
C TYR A 288 11.33 -34.23 16.97
N ARG A 289 10.42 -34.84 17.68
CA ARG A 289 10.51 -35.08 19.12
C ARG A 289 11.22 -36.41 19.39
N VAL A 290 12.38 -36.35 20.01
CA VAL A 290 13.16 -37.54 20.34
C VAL A 290 12.47 -38.35 21.43
N ASP A 291 12.40 -39.66 21.27
CA ASP A 291 11.79 -40.57 22.27
C ASP A 291 12.50 -40.43 23.62
N GLN A 292 11.73 -40.18 24.66
CA GLN A 292 12.25 -40.02 26.02
C GLN A 292 12.95 -41.29 26.54
N ARG A 293 12.55 -42.50 26.09
CA ARG A 293 13.21 -43.75 26.48
C ARG A 293 14.62 -43.81 25.92
N PHE A 294 14.80 -43.34 24.67
CA PHE A 294 16.12 -43.24 24.07
C PHE A 294 16.99 -42.21 24.81
N LEU A 295 16.45 -41.04 25.13
CA LEU A 295 17.17 -39.99 25.85
C LEU A 295 17.62 -40.45 27.23
N ARG A 296 16.73 -41.04 28.01
CA ARG A 296 17.05 -41.56 29.36
C ARG A 296 18.16 -42.62 29.35
N LYS A 297 18.21 -43.42 28.29
CA LYS A 297 19.22 -44.48 28.14
C LYS A 297 20.58 -43.91 27.70
N THR A 298 20.58 -42.89 26.86
CA THR A 298 21.79 -42.37 26.20
C THR A 298 22.35 -41.15 26.91
N ILE A 299 21.47 -40.25 27.37
CA ILE A 299 21.82 -38.95 27.96
C ILE A 299 20.87 -38.69 29.16
N PRO A 300 21.06 -39.37 30.32
CA PRO A 300 20.07 -39.41 31.40
C PRO A 300 19.73 -38.05 32.04
N PHE A 301 20.58 -37.05 31.87
CA PHE A 301 20.35 -35.69 32.37
C PHE A 301 19.53 -34.81 31.42
N VAL A 302 19.26 -35.26 30.19
CA VAL A 302 18.40 -34.55 29.22
C VAL A 302 16.98 -35.07 29.33
N LYS A 303 16.03 -34.21 29.70
CA LYS A 303 14.63 -34.57 29.87
C LYS A 303 13.84 -34.61 28.56
N TYR A 304 14.18 -33.73 27.59
CA TYR A 304 13.58 -33.70 26.26
C TYR A 304 14.56 -33.13 25.25
N ALA A 305 14.44 -33.51 23.98
CA ALA A 305 15.16 -32.94 22.86
C ALA A 305 14.22 -32.88 21.65
N THR A 306 14.29 -31.76 20.93
CA THR A 306 13.57 -31.52 19.66
C THR A 306 14.56 -30.96 18.64
N PHE A 307 14.43 -31.39 17.40
CA PHE A 307 15.23 -30.91 16.28
C PHE A 307 14.33 -30.31 15.22
#